data_aa27cf776909699e3136e4382effff25
#
_entry.id   aa27cf776909699e3136e4382effff25
#
_cell.length_a   1.000
_cell.length_b   1.000
_cell.length_c   1.000
_cell.angle_alpha   90.00
_cell.angle_beta   90.00
_cell.angle_gamma   90.00
#
_symmetry.space_group_name_H-M   'P 1'
#
loop_
_entity.id
_entity.type
_entity.pdbx_description
1 polymer ?
#
loop_
_entity_poly.entity_id
_entity_poly.type
_entity_poly.pdbx_seq_one_letter_code
_entity_poly.pdbx_strand_id
1 'polypeptide(L)'
;MLAFVKKLRQYDDFKALRGASLNEIKGVERKLNVEFSDEYKEYLSEYGIATANGYEFTGICQSERLNVVCVTEKERKNVREIPEGAYVVEQTHIDGIVIWQTRDGAVYQSQGNSFIRICDSLYEYINR
;
A
#
# COMPACT_ATOMS: atom_id res chain seq x y z
N MET A 1 -18.55 -2.19 1.08
CA MET A 1 -17.13 -2.59 1.07
C MET A 1 -16.61 -2.56 -0.35
N LEU A 2 -15.46 -1.90 -0.57
CA LEU A 2 -14.88 -1.77 -1.89
C LEU A 2 -14.35 -3.11 -2.42
N ALA A 3 -14.22 -3.22 -3.74
CA ALA A 3 -13.88 -4.47 -4.42
C ALA A 3 -12.52 -5.03 -3.97
N PHE A 4 -11.52 -4.16 -3.75
CA PHE A 4 -10.20 -4.60 -3.31
C PHE A 4 -10.27 -5.34 -1.97
N VAL A 5 -10.96 -4.77 -1.00
CA VAL A 5 -11.07 -5.34 0.34
C VAL A 5 -11.83 -6.67 0.31
N LYS A 6 -12.91 -6.72 -0.47
CA LYS A 6 -13.67 -7.97 -0.67
C LYS A 6 -12.82 -9.05 -1.32
N LYS A 7 -12.05 -8.68 -2.33
CA LYS A 7 -11.24 -9.65 -3.09
C LYS A 7 -10.19 -10.30 -2.21
N LEU A 8 -9.53 -9.53 -1.35
CA LEU A 8 -8.49 -10.07 -0.48
C LEU A 8 -9.00 -11.23 0.39
N ARG A 9 -10.17 -11.07 1.00
CA ARG A 9 -10.71 -12.10 1.88
C ARG A 9 -11.20 -13.35 1.17
N GLN A 10 -11.29 -13.33 -0.15
CA GLN A 10 -11.71 -14.49 -0.94
C GLN A 10 -10.57 -15.49 -1.19
N TYR A 11 -9.31 -15.09 -1.00
CA TYR A 11 -8.19 -16.01 -1.17
C TYR A 11 -8.11 -16.98 -0.01
N ASP A 12 -7.82 -18.25 -0.29
CA ASP A 12 -7.76 -19.31 0.72
C ASP A 12 -6.68 -19.06 1.78
N ASP A 13 -5.58 -18.41 1.40
CA ASP A 13 -4.47 -18.12 2.28
C ASP A 13 -4.53 -16.73 2.91
N PHE A 14 -5.67 -16.06 2.84
CA PHE A 14 -5.84 -14.73 3.42
C PHE A 14 -5.56 -14.72 4.92
N LYS A 15 -4.70 -13.79 5.35
CA LYS A 15 -4.39 -13.52 6.75
C LYS A 15 -4.36 -12.03 6.98
N ALA A 16 -4.88 -11.59 8.12
CA ALA A 16 -4.94 -10.18 8.46
C ALA A 16 -4.75 -9.96 9.94
N LEU A 17 -4.31 -8.76 10.29
CA LEU A 17 -4.29 -8.29 11.67
C LEU A 17 -5.54 -7.47 11.94
N ARG A 18 -5.66 -6.96 13.16
CA ARG A 18 -6.78 -6.10 13.54
C ARG A 18 -6.72 -4.77 12.78
N GLY A 19 -7.88 -4.29 12.33
CA GLY A 19 -7.98 -3.03 11.64
C GLY A 19 -7.54 -1.83 12.48
N ALA A 20 -7.09 -0.78 11.81
CA ALA A 20 -6.67 0.45 12.45
C ALA A 20 -7.86 1.40 12.66
N SER A 21 -7.78 2.23 13.69
CA SER A 21 -8.80 3.25 13.94
C SER A 21 -8.65 4.41 12.97
N LEU A 22 -9.72 5.22 12.84
CA LEU A 22 -9.67 6.42 12.02
C LEU A 22 -8.55 7.37 12.48
N ASN A 23 -8.36 7.52 13.79
CA ASN A 23 -7.31 8.38 14.33
C ASN A 23 -5.91 7.87 13.99
N GLU A 24 -5.71 6.56 14.02
CA GLU A 24 -4.43 5.95 13.63
C GLU A 24 -4.15 6.20 12.14
N ILE A 25 -5.16 6.02 11.30
CA ILE A 25 -5.03 6.24 9.85
C ILE A 25 -4.68 7.70 9.56
N LYS A 26 -5.40 8.64 10.17
CA LYS A 26 -5.11 10.08 10.01
C LYS A 26 -3.73 10.46 10.53
N GLY A 27 -3.30 9.86 11.62
CA GLY A 27 -1.96 10.08 12.18
C GLY A 27 -0.87 9.67 11.21
N VAL A 28 -1.04 8.53 10.55
CA VAL A 28 -0.09 8.03 9.57
C VAL A 28 -0.08 8.91 8.31
N GLU A 29 -1.25 9.34 7.84
CA GLU A 29 -1.33 10.29 6.72
C GLU A 29 -0.55 11.58 7.01
N ARG A 30 -0.68 12.10 8.23
CA ARG A 30 0.04 13.32 8.64
C ARG A 30 1.55 13.10 8.66
N LYS A 31 2.00 11.97 9.20
CA LYS A 31 3.44 11.64 9.25
C LYS A 31 4.05 11.58 7.86
N LEU A 32 3.32 11.04 6.89
CA LEU A 32 3.79 10.91 5.51
C LEU A 32 3.48 12.13 4.66
N ASN A 33 2.66 13.04 5.15
CA ASN A 33 2.17 14.21 4.41
C ASN A 33 1.49 13.78 3.11
N VAL A 34 0.61 12.79 3.20
CA VAL A 34 -0.18 12.27 2.07
C VAL A 34 -1.63 12.10 2.48
N GLU A 35 -2.49 11.92 1.48
CA GLU A 35 -3.83 11.38 1.67
C GLU A 35 -3.88 10.01 1.01
N PHE A 36 -4.43 9.02 1.72
CA PHE A 36 -4.60 7.69 1.17
C PHE A 36 -5.83 7.64 0.26
N SER A 37 -5.81 6.73 -0.71
CA SER A 37 -6.99 6.43 -1.53
C SER A 37 -8.09 5.84 -0.66
N ASP A 38 -9.33 5.86 -1.17
CA ASP A 38 -10.45 5.22 -0.47
C ASP A 38 -10.23 3.72 -0.30
N GLU A 39 -9.64 3.06 -1.29
CA GLU A 39 -9.28 1.65 -1.20
C GLU A 39 -8.34 1.35 -0.04
N TYR A 40 -7.27 2.13 0.05
CA TYR A 40 -6.25 1.89 1.06
C TYR A 40 -6.76 2.24 2.46
N LYS A 41 -7.55 3.31 2.59
CA LYS A 41 -8.20 3.66 3.88
C LYS A 41 -9.10 2.53 4.37
N GLU A 42 -9.92 1.97 3.50
CA GLU A 42 -10.82 0.87 3.86
C GLU A 42 -10.01 -0.38 4.23
N TYR A 43 -8.97 -0.67 3.46
CA TYR A 43 -8.05 -1.78 3.75
C TYR A 43 -7.44 -1.64 5.15
N LEU A 44 -6.93 -0.45 5.48
CA LEU A 44 -6.35 -0.21 6.80
C LEU A 44 -7.39 -0.33 7.92
N SER A 45 -8.59 0.17 7.67
CA SER A 45 -9.69 0.12 8.64
C SER A 45 -10.14 -1.31 8.91
N GLU A 46 -10.20 -2.15 7.89
CA GLU A 46 -10.66 -3.52 8.03
C GLU A 46 -9.58 -4.48 8.54
N TYR A 47 -8.34 -4.33 8.06
CA TYR A 47 -7.29 -5.33 8.29
C TYR A 47 -6.05 -4.81 9.00
N GLY A 48 -5.79 -3.51 8.97
CA GLY A 48 -4.51 -2.98 9.46
C GLY A 48 -3.36 -3.43 8.57
N ILE A 49 -3.23 -4.73 8.35
CA ILE A 49 -2.30 -5.34 7.41
C ILE A 49 -2.87 -6.68 6.96
N ALA A 50 -2.63 -7.07 5.72
CA ALA A 50 -3.09 -8.36 5.20
C ALA A 50 -2.11 -8.93 4.17
N THR A 51 -2.09 -10.27 4.12
CA THR A 51 -1.40 -11.03 3.08
C THR A 51 -2.38 -12.00 2.44
N ALA A 52 -2.24 -12.19 1.14
CA ALA A 52 -3.08 -13.12 0.38
C ALA A 52 -2.46 -13.36 -0.98
N ASN A 53 -2.52 -14.59 -1.46
CA ASN A 53 -2.10 -14.96 -2.81
C ASN A 53 -0.70 -14.44 -3.19
N GLY A 54 0.24 -14.47 -2.24
CA GLY A 54 1.61 -14.00 -2.47
C GLY A 54 1.81 -12.50 -2.32
N TYR A 55 0.74 -11.72 -2.17
CA TYR A 55 0.85 -10.28 -1.92
C TYR A 55 1.05 -10.02 -0.43
N GLU A 56 1.97 -9.10 -0.11
CA GLU A 56 2.20 -8.62 1.25
C GLU A 56 2.05 -7.10 1.24
N PHE A 57 0.85 -6.61 1.50
CA PHE A 57 0.63 -5.16 1.51
C PHE A 57 1.14 -4.52 2.78
N THR A 58 1.65 -3.30 2.66
CA THR A 58 2.01 -2.48 3.82
C THR A 58 0.75 -2.11 4.60
N GLY A 59 0.94 -1.69 5.84
CA GLY A 59 -0.19 -1.24 6.63
C GLY A 59 0.26 -0.59 7.92
N ILE A 60 -0.62 -0.61 8.92
CA ILE A 60 -0.35 -0.08 10.25
C ILE A 60 -0.10 -1.25 11.17
N CYS A 61 1.16 -1.48 11.53
CA CYS A 61 1.58 -2.60 12.36
C CYS A 61 2.91 -2.29 13.02
N GLN A 62 3.36 -3.17 13.92
CA GLN A 62 4.61 -2.99 14.64
C GLN A 62 5.85 -3.40 13.83
N SER A 63 5.68 -4.22 12.82
CA SER A 63 6.80 -4.66 11.98
C SER A 63 7.24 -3.52 11.06
N GLU A 64 8.50 -3.07 11.20
CA GLU A 64 9.05 -2.01 10.35
C GLU A 64 9.01 -2.39 8.87
N ARG A 65 9.21 -3.65 8.58
CA ARG A 65 9.23 -4.17 7.20
C ARG A 65 7.89 -3.97 6.48
N LEU A 66 6.80 -3.95 7.22
CA LEU A 66 5.44 -3.86 6.66
C LEU A 66 4.70 -2.59 7.08
N ASN A 67 5.32 -1.75 7.90
CA ASN A 67 4.70 -0.49 8.32
C ASN A 67 4.80 0.54 7.20
N VAL A 68 3.68 1.09 6.78
CA VAL A 68 3.63 2.00 5.63
C VAL A 68 4.48 3.25 5.82
N VAL A 69 4.58 3.77 7.04
CA VAL A 69 5.41 4.96 7.33
C VAL A 69 6.88 4.61 7.12
N CYS A 70 7.34 3.53 7.76
CA CYS A 70 8.74 3.11 7.69
C CYS A 70 9.16 2.79 6.27
N VAL A 71 8.34 2.03 5.55
CA VAL A 71 8.64 1.61 4.18
C VAL A 71 8.64 2.81 3.22
N THR A 72 7.63 3.67 3.33
CA THR A 72 7.52 4.83 2.44
C THR A 72 8.68 5.80 2.66
N GLU A 73 9.04 6.09 3.91
CA GLU A 73 10.17 6.97 4.21
C GLU A 73 11.48 6.41 3.67
N LYS A 74 11.69 5.11 3.81
CA LYS A 74 12.88 4.42 3.29
C LYS A 74 12.94 4.53 1.76
N GLU A 75 11.86 4.21 1.08
CA GLU A 75 11.85 4.19 -0.38
C GLU A 75 11.90 5.60 -0.99
N ARG A 76 11.40 6.61 -0.30
CA ARG A 76 11.53 8.01 -0.73
C ARG A 76 12.99 8.44 -0.86
N LYS A 77 13.89 7.83 -0.10
CA LYS A 77 15.32 8.12 -0.18
C LYS A 77 15.99 7.50 -1.40
N ASN A 78 15.39 6.43 -1.93
CA ASN A 78 15.97 5.62 -3.01
C ASN A 78 15.44 5.96 -4.39
N VAL A 79 14.29 6.62 -4.47
CA VAL A 79 13.61 6.93 -5.74
C VAL A 79 13.58 8.45 -5.92
N ARG A 80 14.08 8.94 -7.05
CA ARG A 80 14.26 10.39 -7.28
C ARG A 80 12.98 11.10 -7.69
N GLU A 81 12.20 10.50 -8.59
CA GLU A 81 11.02 11.15 -9.17
C GLU A 81 9.76 10.39 -8.74
N ILE A 82 9.25 10.75 -7.57
CA ILE A 82 8.04 10.16 -7.03
C ILE A 82 6.91 11.18 -7.21
N PRO A 83 5.73 10.77 -7.75
CA PRO A 83 4.58 11.67 -7.77
C PRO A 83 4.26 12.19 -6.38
N GLU A 84 3.89 13.45 -6.29
CA GLU A 84 3.49 14.05 -5.03
C GLU A 84 2.34 13.25 -4.41
N GLY A 85 2.45 12.97 -3.12
CA GLY A 85 1.42 12.25 -2.40
C GLY A 85 1.46 10.73 -2.52
N ALA A 86 2.48 10.17 -3.20
CA ALA A 86 2.61 8.71 -3.32
C ALA A 86 3.11 8.07 -2.03
N TYR A 87 2.60 6.89 -1.74
CA TYR A 87 2.99 6.05 -0.61
C TYR A 87 3.15 4.61 -1.07
N VAL A 88 4.02 3.87 -0.39
CA VAL A 88 4.31 2.48 -0.76
C VAL A 88 3.20 1.55 -0.25
N VAL A 89 2.63 0.76 -1.15
CA VAL A 89 1.62 -0.23 -0.80
C VAL A 89 2.18 -1.64 -0.78
N GLU A 90 3.26 -1.90 -1.51
CA GLU A 90 3.91 -3.21 -1.48
C GLU A 90 5.38 -3.12 -1.88
N GLN A 91 6.25 -3.81 -1.12
CA GLN A 91 7.61 -4.11 -1.56
C GLN A 91 7.58 -5.54 -2.08
N THR A 92 7.82 -5.73 -3.38
CA THR A 92 7.71 -7.06 -3.98
C THR A 92 8.86 -7.99 -3.62
N HIS A 93 10.01 -7.42 -3.24
CA HIS A 93 11.26 -8.16 -3.03
C HIS A 93 11.74 -8.91 -4.27
N ILE A 94 11.28 -8.48 -5.46
CA ILE A 94 11.68 -9.03 -6.75
C ILE A 94 12.34 -7.89 -7.52
N ASP A 95 13.63 -8.01 -7.79
CA ASP A 95 14.40 -7.07 -8.62
C ASP A 95 14.28 -5.60 -8.18
N GLY A 96 14.03 -5.36 -6.90
CA GLY A 96 13.90 -3.99 -6.36
C GLY A 96 12.61 -3.28 -6.77
N ILE A 97 11.62 -4.03 -7.25
CA ILE A 97 10.34 -3.45 -7.65
C ILE A 97 9.52 -3.06 -6.43
N VAL A 98 9.06 -1.81 -6.39
CA VAL A 98 8.22 -1.27 -5.32
C VAL A 98 6.93 -0.73 -5.94
N ILE A 99 5.81 -0.98 -5.26
CA ILE A 99 4.49 -0.57 -5.72
C ILE A 99 3.99 0.58 -4.85
N TRP A 100 3.56 1.66 -5.50
CA TRP A 100 3.10 2.90 -4.87
C TRP A 100 1.67 3.19 -5.28
N GLN A 101 0.99 4.00 -4.48
CA GLN A 101 -0.34 4.49 -4.84
C GLN A 101 -0.45 5.97 -4.50
N THR A 102 -1.37 6.67 -5.18
CA THR A 102 -1.73 8.05 -4.86
C THR A 102 -3.21 8.11 -4.48
N ARG A 103 -3.63 9.27 -3.97
CA ARG A 103 -4.99 9.50 -3.47
C ARG A 103 -6.10 9.12 -4.47
N ASP A 104 -5.87 9.37 -5.75
CA ASP A 104 -6.85 9.08 -6.79
C ASP A 104 -6.98 7.60 -7.13
N GLY A 105 -6.20 6.75 -6.48
CA GLY A 105 -6.22 5.30 -6.67
C GLY A 105 -5.17 4.79 -7.65
N ALA A 106 -4.55 5.66 -8.43
CA ALA A 106 -3.55 5.26 -9.43
C ALA A 106 -2.40 4.50 -8.76
N VAL A 107 -1.97 3.42 -9.39
CA VAL A 107 -0.91 2.54 -8.90
C VAL A 107 0.32 2.68 -9.79
N TYR A 108 1.49 2.78 -9.17
CA TYR A 108 2.76 3.00 -9.85
C TYR A 108 3.76 1.94 -9.44
N GLN A 109 4.70 1.69 -10.33
CA GLN A 109 5.82 0.78 -10.07
C GLN A 109 7.12 1.54 -10.19
N SER A 110 7.99 1.42 -9.20
CA SER A 110 9.36 1.92 -9.30
C SER A 110 10.34 0.75 -9.38
N GLN A 111 11.40 0.94 -10.16
CA GLN A 111 12.51 -0.01 -10.27
C GLN A 111 13.74 0.78 -10.71
N GLY A 112 14.76 0.83 -9.85
CA GLY A 112 15.92 1.69 -10.10
C GLY A 112 15.50 3.14 -10.24
N ASN A 113 15.80 3.77 -11.38
CA ASN A 113 15.40 5.16 -11.67
C ASN A 113 14.09 5.26 -12.45
N SER A 114 13.44 4.14 -12.72
CA SER A 114 12.18 4.10 -13.46
C SER A 114 11.00 4.23 -12.49
N PHE A 115 10.00 5.02 -12.88
CA PHE A 115 8.77 5.19 -12.13
C PHE A 115 7.62 5.32 -13.13
N ILE A 116 6.74 4.32 -13.21
CA ILE A 116 5.68 4.28 -14.21
C ILE A 116 4.33 3.94 -13.58
N ARG A 117 3.27 4.52 -14.14
CA ARG A 117 1.89 4.15 -13.78
C ARG A 117 1.57 2.80 -14.42
N ILE A 118 1.00 1.87 -13.65
CA ILE A 118 0.71 0.52 -14.13
C ILE A 118 -0.77 0.16 -14.15
N CYS A 119 -1.58 0.78 -13.29
CA CYS A 119 -3.03 0.55 -13.31
C CYS A 119 -3.75 1.63 -12.49
N ASP A 120 -5.09 1.55 -12.44
CA ASP A 120 -5.92 2.60 -11.86
C ASP A 120 -6.37 2.33 -10.43
N SER A 121 -6.16 1.12 -9.91
CA SER A 121 -6.62 0.75 -8.58
C SER A 121 -5.85 -0.45 -8.03
N LEU A 122 -5.90 -0.64 -6.72
CA LEU A 122 -5.33 -1.84 -6.10
C LEU A 122 -6.11 -3.09 -6.51
N TYR A 123 -7.41 -2.93 -6.75
CA TYR A 123 -8.22 -4.03 -7.25
C TYR A 123 -7.71 -4.52 -8.61
N GLU A 124 -7.41 -3.61 -9.53
CA GLU A 124 -6.80 -3.98 -10.80
C GLU A 124 -5.43 -4.63 -10.59
N TYR A 125 -4.65 -4.09 -9.68
CA TYR A 125 -3.30 -4.60 -9.39
C TYR A 125 -3.33 -6.07 -9.01
N ILE A 126 -4.23 -6.48 -8.12
CA ILE A 126 -4.30 -7.88 -7.67
C ILE A 126 -4.98 -8.81 -8.67
N ASN A 127 -5.60 -8.27 -9.69
CA ASN A 127 -6.26 -9.07 -10.74
C ASN A 127 -5.47 -9.13 -12.05
N ARG A 128 -4.23 -8.72 -12.02
CA ARG A 128 -3.36 -8.73 -13.21
C ARG A 128 -2.83 -10.11 -13.54
#